data_616f77f336192d115db3eb49aab21b67
#
_entry.id   616f77f336192d115db3eb49aab21b67
#
_cell.length_a   1.000
_cell.length_b   1.000
_cell.length_c   1.000
_cell.angle_alpha   90.00
_cell.angle_beta   90.00
_cell.angle_gamma   90.00
#
_symmetry.space_group_name_H-M   'P 1'
#
loop_
_entity.id
_entity.type
_entity.pdbx_description
1 polymer ?
#
loop_
_entity_poly.entity_id
_entity_poly.type
_entity_poly.pdbx_seq_one_letter_code
_entity_poly.pdbx_strand_id
1 'polypeptide(L)'
;SGVGQGRGFLGGAPAFASRDEIVERAISFGLGGDRESTERGVFLNTRIREDGRVVFKHHFANLGGLPSGDAGSRPVVPLRALWDDLDAVAVPTTLVRGDRGYITEANTAEFLDRVPGSASFTIAAGHNVQEDAPVELGRVLGEIAGTAS
;
A
#
# COMPACT_ATOMS: atom_id res chain seq x y z
N SER A 1 32.88 9.97 -33.11
CA SER A 1 32.58 11.03 -32.14
C SER A 1 31.09 11.37 -32.18
N GLY A 2 30.39 11.30 -31.06
CA GLY A 2 29.04 11.86 -30.96
C GLY A 2 27.98 10.85 -30.55
N VAL A 3 28.00 10.52 -29.27
CA VAL A 3 26.97 9.73 -28.60
C VAL A 3 25.72 10.58 -28.44
N GLY A 4 24.65 10.26 -29.16
CA GLY A 4 23.32 10.79 -28.93
C GLY A 4 22.57 9.89 -27.91
N GLN A 5 22.62 10.23 -26.65
CA GLN A 5 21.73 9.62 -25.65
C GLN A 5 20.31 10.15 -25.85
N GLY A 6 19.49 9.39 -26.56
CA GLY A 6 18.06 9.61 -26.64
C GLY A 6 17.41 9.29 -25.30
N ARG A 7 17.18 10.29 -24.48
CA ARG A 7 16.28 10.22 -23.33
C ARG A 7 14.85 10.10 -23.85
N GLY A 8 14.40 8.88 -24.08
CA GLY A 8 12.99 8.56 -24.27
C GLY A 8 12.26 8.54 -22.93
N PHE A 9 11.99 9.68 -22.36
CA PHE A 9 11.10 9.84 -21.21
C PHE A 9 9.65 9.90 -21.73
N LEU A 10 9.14 8.77 -22.19
CA LEU A 10 7.71 8.62 -22.45
C LEU A 10 7.11 7.90 -21.26
N GLY A 11 6.17 8.57 -20.58
CA GLY A 11 5.47 8.15 -19.39
C GLY A 11 4.71 6.83 -19.55
N GLY A 12 5.44 5.73 -19.42
CA GLY A 12 4.90 4.39 -19.26
C GLY A 12 5.19 3.89 -17.87
N ALA A 13 4.30 3.07 -17.30
CA ALA A 13 4.58 2.36 -16.06
C ALA A 13 5.95 1.67 -16.16
N PRO A 14 6.78 1.72 -15.11
CA PRO A 14 8.11 1.11 -15.13
C PRO A 14 7.98 -0.37 -15.50
N ALA A 15 8.70 -0.78 -16.53
CA ALA A 15 8.73 -2.16 -17.00
C ALA A 15 10.03 -2.81 -16.57
N PHE A 16 9.93 -3.97 -15.92
CA PHE A 16 11.04 -4.73 -15.36
C PHE A 16 11.44 -5.86 -16.30
N ALA A 17 12.69 -6.33 -16.20
CA ALA A 17 13.17 -7.43 -17.01
C ALA A 17 12.53 -8.77 -16.58
N SER A 18 12.27 -8.96 -15.30
CA SER A 18 11.67 -10.18 -14.75
C SER A 18 10.85 -9.90 -13.48
N ARG A 19 10.08 -10.89 -13.03
CA ARG A 19 9.43 -10.85 -11.73
C ARG A 19 10.44 -10.93 -10.59
N ASP A 20 11.52 -11.67 -10.78
CA ASP A 20 12.58 -11.82 -9.78
C ASP A 20 13.24 -10.46 -9.48
N GLU A 21 13.44 -9.62 -10.51
CA GLU A 21 13.91 -8.25 -10.29
C GLU A 21 13.01 -7.45 -9.36
N ILE A 22 11.70 -7.59 -9.51
CA ILE A 22 10.71 -6.91 -8.65
C ILE A 22 10.77 -7.47 -7.23
N VAL A 23 10.87 -8.80 -7.08
CA VAL A 23 10.97 -9.48 -5.78
C VAL A 23 12.22 -9.02 -5.02
N GLU A 24 13.39 -9.08 -5.66
CA GLU A 24 14.66 -8.64 -5.05
C GLU A 24 14.59 -7.17 -4.64
N ARG A 25 14.01 -6.34 -5.48
CA ARG A 25 13.81 -4.93 -5.17
C ARG A 25 12.86 -4.73 -3.99
N ALA A 26 11.73 -5.43 -3.94
CA ALA A 26 10.79 -5.35 -2.82
C ALA A 26 11.46 -5.76 -1.50
N ILE A 27 12.21 -6.86 -1.49
CA ILE A 27 12.96 -7.35 -0.32
C ILE A 27 13.99 -6.31 0.12
N SER A 28 14.75 -5.72 -0.80
CA SER A 28 15.79 -4.72 -0.49
C SER A 28 15.22 -3.45 0.14
N PHE A 29 13.97 -3.11 -0.15
CA PHE A 29 13.25 -1.98 0.45
C PHE A 29 12.44 -2.35 1.70
N GLY A 30 12.50 -3.61 2.15
CA GLY A 30 11.70 -4.10 3.28
C GLY A 30 10.20 -4.08 3.01
N LEU A 31 9.81 -4.17 1.73
CA LEU A 31 8.42 -4.23 1.29
C LEU A 31 8.06 -5.71 1.07
N GLY A 32 7.04 -6.17 1.78
CA GLY A 32 6.59 -7.55 1.77
C GLY A 32 6.99 -8.31 3.03
N GLY A 33 6.39 -9.48 3.22
CA GLY A 33 6.69 -10.41 4.29
C GLY A 33 7.94 -11.27 3.98
N ASP A 34 7.78 -12.59 4.08
CA ASP A 34 8.82 -13.52 3.62
C ASP A 34 8.91 -13.53 2.08
N ARG A 35 9.96 -14.18 1.57
CA ARG A 35 10.22 -14.28 0.12
C ARG A 35 9.06 -14.91 -0.63
N GLU A 36 8.47 -15.98 -0.12
CA GLU A 36 7.39 -16.73 -0.78
C GLU A 36 6.14 -15.84 -0.93
N SER A 37 5.75 -15.14 0.12
CA SER A 37 4.64 -14.16 0.10
C SER A 37 4.91 -13.03 -0.89
N THR A 38 6.14 -12.54 -0.95
CA THR A 38 6.56 -11.48 -1.90
C THR A 38 6.48 -11.97 -3.34
N GLU A 39 7.01 -13.16 -3.65
CA GLU A 39 6.94 -13.79 -4.97
C GLU A 39 5.48 -13.98 -5.43
N ARG A 40 4.63 -14.49 -4.53
CA ARG A 40 3.20 -14.66 -4.80
C ARG A 40 2.51 -13.31 -5.07
N GLY A 41 2.80 -12.30 -4.26
CA GLY A 41 2.27 -10.94 -4.45
C GLY A 41 2.69 -10.35 -5.79
N VAL A 42 3.96 -10.47 -6.16
CA VAL A 42 4.48 -10.02 -7.45
C VAL A 42 3.80 -10.78 -8.60
N PHE A 43 3.67 -12.10 -8.51
CA PHE A 43 2.99 -12.91 -9.53
C PHE A 43 1.55 -12.46 -9.76
N LEU A 44 0.78 -12.28 -8.69
CA LEU A 44 -0.64 -11.91 -8.74
C LEU A 44 -0.85 -10.49 -9.28
N ASN A 45 0.07 -9.57 -8.98
CA ASN A 45 -0.07 -8.14 -9.31
C ASN A 45 0.63 -7.72 -10.61
N THR A 46 1.33 -8.62 -11.28
CA THR A 46 2.06 -8.34 -12.52
C THR A 46 1.56 -9.16 -13.70
N ARG A 47 1.84 -8.66 -14.89
CA ARG A 47 1.67 -9.38 -16.15
C ARG A 47 2.91 -9.23 -17.01
N ILE A 48 3.13 -10.21 -17.88
CA ILE A 48 4.17 -10.15 -18.91
C ILE A 48 3.55 -9.50 -20.15
N ARG A 49 4.25 -8.52 -20.72
CA ARG A 49 3.88 -7.87 -21.97
C ARG A 49 4.37 -8.72 -23.17
N GLU A 50 3.89 -8.39 -24.36
CA GLU A 50 4.31 -9.05 -25.61
C GLU A 50 5.82 -8.91 -25.86
N ASP A 51 6.45 -7.83 -25.40
CA ASP A 51 7.89 -7.60 -25.46
C ASP A 51 8.69 -8.39 -24.41
N GLY A 52 8.04 -9.28 -23.64
CA GLY A 52 8.64 -10.09 -22.59
C GLY A 52 8.87 -9.35 -21.26
N ARG A 53 8.63 -8.05 -21.20
CA ARG A 53 8.83 -7.27 -19.98
C ARG A 53 7.67 -7.43 -19.00
N VAL A 54 7.97 -7.31 -17.71
CA VAL A 54 6.99 -7.41 -16.63
C VAL A 54 6.52 -6.01 -16.23
N VAL A 55 5.20 -5.85 -16.13
CA VAL A 55 4.57 -4.62 -15.66
C VAL A 55 3.53 -4.93 -14.59
N PHE A 56 3.28 -3.99 -13.69
CA PHE A 56 2.16 -4.11 -12.76
C PHE A 56 0.82 -4.04 -13.49
N LYS A 57 -0.16 -4.81 -13.03
CA LYS A 57 -1.54 -4.80 -13.55
C LYS A 57 -2.29 -3.52 -13.21
N HIS A 58 -1.93 -2.91 -12.07
CA HIS A 58 -2.57 -1.70 -11.59
C HIS A 58 -1.94 -0.46 -12.22
N HIS A 59 -2.79 0.46 -12.66
CA HIS A 59 -2.37 1.72 -13.29
C HIS A 59 -1.95 2.78 -12.26
N PHE A 60 -1.10 2.44 -11.29
CA PHE A 60 -0.53 3.46 -10.40
C PHE A 60 0.21 4.57 -11.16
N ALA A 61 0.65 4.29 -12.37
CA ALA A 61 1.26 5.29 -13.25
C ALA A 61 0.25 6.31 -13.83
N ASN A 62 -1.05 5.99 -13.80
CA ASN A 62 -2.09 6.87 -14.33
C ASN A 62 -2.77 7.74 -13.24
N LEU A 63 -2.46 7.53 -11.98
CA LEU A 63 -2.73 8.49 -10.93
C LEU A 63 -1.72 9.62 -11.08
N GLY A 64 -1.98 10.53 -12.05
CA GLY A 64 -1.10 11.58 -12.46
C GLY A 64 -0.45 12.31 -11.29
N GLY A 65 0.85 12.14 -11.13
CA GLY A 65 1.63 12.85 -10.14
C GLY A 65 2.55 12.04 -9.26
N LEU A 66 2.69 10.73 -9.43
CA LEU A 66 3.77 10.01 -8.76
C LEU A 66 5.05 10.17 -9.58
N PRO A 67 6.06 10.93 -9.10
CA PRO A 67 7.33 11.07 -9.80
C PRO A 67 8.02 9.72 -9.86
N SER A 68 8.20 9.22 -11.07
CA SER A 68 9.10 8.13 -11.36
C SER A 68 10.52 8.63 -11.21
N GLY A 69 11.20 8.24 -10.16
CA GLY A 69 12.64 8.44 -10.02
C GLY A 69 13.00 9.60 -9.09
N ASP A 70 13.45 9.26 -8.06
CA ASP A 70 14.41 9.74 -7.07
C ASP A 70 13.92 9.44 -5.66
N ALA A 71 14.73 8.76 -4.87
CA ALA A 71 14.40 8.29 -3.53
C ALA A 71 14.25 9.42 -2.49
N GLY A 72 13.87 10.64 -2.93
CA GLY A 72 13.80 11.82 -2.08
C GLY A 72 12.46 12.55 -2.03
N SER A 73 11.52 12.25 -2.92
CA SER A 73 10.24 12.97 -2.95
C SER A 73 9.08 12.00 -3.07
N ARG A 74 8.65 11.43 -1.95
CA ARG A 74 7.30 10.89 -1.83
C ARG A 74 6.34 12.04 -2.14
N PRO A 75 5.39 11.90 -3.09
CA PRO A 75 4.28 12.82 -3.13
C PRO A 75 3.58 12.70 -1.78
N VAL A 76 3.72 13.71 -0.98
CA VAL A 76 2.87 13.88 0.19
C VAL A 76 1.49 14.15 -0.38
N VAL A 77 0.68 13.08 -0.56
CA VAL A 77 -0.76 13.27 -0.60
C VAL A 77 -1.04 14.04 0.67
N PRO A 78 -1.63 15.25 0.60
CA PRO A 78 -1.97 15.96 1.80
C PRO A 78 -3.04 15.14 2.54
N LEU A 79 -2.57 14.24 3.42
CA LEU A 79 -3.44 13.39 4.25
C LEU A 79 -4.48 14.24 5.01
N ARG A 80 -4.16 15.53 5.22
CA ARG A 80 -5.10 16.49 5.80
C ARG A 80 -6.38 16.69 4.97
N ALA A 81 -6.31 16.61 3.64
CA ALA A 81 -7.50 16.71 2.80
C ALA A 81 -8.41 15.47 2.95
N LEU A 82 -7.85 14.31 3.28
CA LEU A 82 -8.60 13.08 3.52
C LEU A 82 -9.31 13.08 4.88
N TRP A 83 -8.84 13.87 5.84
CA TRP A 83 -9.52 14.00 7.13
C TRP A 83 -10.87 14.69 7.01
N ASP A 84 -10.99 15.69 6.14
CA ASP A 84 -12.27 16.37 5.90
C ASP A 84 -13.31 15.43 5.28
N ASP A 85 -12.86 14.48 4.45
CA ASP A 85 -13.72 13.44 3.89
C ASP A 85 -14.18 12.43 4.97
N LEU A 86 -13.31 12.13 5.96
CA LEU A 86 -13.66 11.25 7.09
C LEU A 86 -14.71 11.86 8.00
N ASP A 87 -14.72 13.17 8.18
CA ASP A 87 -15.73 13.89 8.97
C ASP A 87 -17.15 13.72 8.38
N ALA A 88 -17.24 13.43 7.08
CA ALA A 88 -18.49 13.19 6.36
C ALA A 88 -18.98 11.73 6.42
N VAL A 89 -18.20 10.81 6.99
CA VAL A 89 -18.55 9.38 7.06
C VAL A 89 -19.62 9.18 8.16
N ALA A 90 -20.81 8.77 7.72
CA ALA A 90 -21.97 8.59 8.60
C ALA A 90 -22.24 7.11 8.99
N VAL A 91 -21.38 6.21 8.56
CA VAL A 91 -21.51 4.76 8.86
C VAL A 91 -20.57 4.37 10.01
N PRO A 92 -20.93 3.34 10.80
CA PRO A 92 -20.03 2.80 11.81
C PRO A 92 -18.68 2.42 11.18
N THR A 93 -17.60 2.97 11.72
CA THR A 93 -16.27 2.81 11.15
C THR A 93 -15.30 2.31 12.20
N THR A 94 -14.52 1.31 11.86
CA THR A 94 -13.50 0.73 12.75
C THR A 94 -12.15 0.75 12.09
N LEU A 95 -11.15 1.29 12.79
CA LEU A 95 -9.75 1.26 12.38
C LEU A 95 -9.07 0.01 12.93
N VAL A 96 -8.55 -0.84 12.07
CA VAL A 96 -7.67 -1.95 12.47
C VAL A 96 -6.25 -1.64 12.00
N ARG A 97 -5.30 -1.57 12.91
CA ARG A 97 -3.91 -1.25 12.61
C ARG A 97 -2.92 -2.30 13.15
N GLY A 98 -1.79 -2.43 12.51
CA GLY A 98 -0.63 -3.14 13.06
C GLY A 98 0.17 -2.24 13.99
N ASP A 99 0.67 -2.79 15.11
CA ASP A 99 1.49 -2.08 16.09
C ASP A 99 2.83 -1.57 15.51
N ARG A 100 3.34 -2.26 14.48
CA ARG A 100 4.56 -1.89 13.73
C ARG A 100 4.25 -1.28 12.36
N GLY A 101 2.98 -0.89 12.13
CA GLY A 101 2.55 -0.25 10.88
C GLY A 101 2.85 1.26 10.83
N TYR A 102 2.41 1.89 9.75
CA TYR A 102 2.60 3.34 9.55
C TYR A 102 1.62 4.20 10.34
N ILE A 103 0.50 3.64 10.78
CA ILE A 103 -0.50 4.35 11.58
C ILE A 103 -0.04 4.37 13.03
N THR A 104 0.26 5.55 13.54
CA THR A 104 0.72 5.75 14.90
C THR A 104 -0.45 5.81 15.89
N GLU A 105 -0.14 5.76 17.19
CA GLU A 105 -1.15 5.99 18.24
C GLU A 105 -1.75 7.39 18.15
N ALA A 106 -0.95 8.40 17.80
CA ALA A 106 -1.44 9.77 17.61
C ALA A 106 -2.43 9.85 16.44
N ASN A 107 -2.16 9.15 15.32
CA ASN A 107 -3.10 9.07 14.20
C ASN A 107 -4.40 8.35 14.61
N THR A 108 -4.29 7.31 15.43
CA THR A 108 -5.45 6.58 15.96
C THR A 108 -6.31 7.47 16.86
N ALA A 109 -5.69 8.23 17.76
CA ALA A 109 -6.39 9.16 18.63
C ALA A 109 -7.10 10.25 17.81
N GLU A 110 -6.44 10.83 16.79
CA GLU A 110 -7.04 11.81 15.89
C GLU A 110 -8.24 11.20 15.12
N PHE A 111 -8.11 9.95 14.66
CA PHE A 111 -9.22 9.26 13.99
C PHE A 111 -10.44 9.09 14.91
N LEU A 112 -10.23 8.64 16.15
CA LEU A 112 -11.32 8.44 17.13
C LEU A 112 -11.99 9.75 17.53
N ASP A 113 -11.23 10.85 17.58
CA ASP A 113 -11.75 12.19 17.88
C ASP A 113 -12.62 12.75 16.73
N ARG A 114 -12.15 12.54 15.47
CA ARG A 114 -12.82 13.08 14.27
C ARG A 114 -14.02 12.26 13.80
N VAL A 115 -14.04 10.95 14.06
CA VAL A 115 -15.11 10.06 13.60
C VAL A 115 -15.92 9.57 14.81
N PRO A 116 -16.96 10.30 15.22
CA PRO A 116 -17.77 9.95 16.39
C PRO A 116 -18.37 8.55 16.25
N GLY A 117 -18.30 7.75 17.32
CA GLY A 117 -18.79 6.38 17.32
C GLY A 117 -17.87 5.37 16.61
N SER A 118 -16.69 5.79 16.20
CA SER A 118 -15.67 4.86 15.69
C SER A 118 -15.01 4.06 16.80
N ALA A 119 -14.40 2.94 16.41
CA ALA A 119 -13.59 2.09 17.28
C ALA A 119 -12.21 1.84 16.66
N SER A 120 -11.25 1.37 17.45
CA SER A 120 -9.96 0.93 16.93
C SER A 120 -9.48 -0.35 17.58
N PHE A 121 -8.78 -1.18 16.78
CA PHE A 121 -8.09 -2.37 17.22
C PHE A 121 -6.62 -2.31 16.79
N THR A 122 -5.74 -2.75 17.66
CA THR A 122 -4.32 -2.88 17.36
C THR A 122 -3.95 -4.35 17.39
N ILE A 123 -3.30 -4.83 16.32
CA ILE A 123 -2.84 -6.22 16.17
C ILE A 123 -1.31 -6.22 16.12
N ALA A 124 -0.68 -7.24 16.67
CA ALA A 124 0.76 -7.43 16.60
C ALA A 124 1.20 -7.81 15.17
N ALA A 125 1.32 -6.80 14.30
CA ALA A 125 1.57 -6.94 12.87
C ALA A 125 2.29 -5.72 12.31
N GLY A 126 2.80 -5.84 11.08
CA GLY A 126 3.24 -4.72 10.27
C GLY A 126 2.06 -3.91 9.69
N HIS A 127 2.34 -3.15 8.64
CA HIS A 127 1.30 -2.33 7.99
C HIS A 127 0.23 -3.19 7.31
N ASN A 128 0.61 -4.30 6.71
CA ASN A 128 -0.28 -5.23 6.01
C ASN A 128 -0.80 -6.30 6.98
N VAL A 129 -1.70 -5.91 7.86
CA VAL A 129 -2.24 -6.79 8.92
C VAL A 129 -2.82 -8.09 8.34
N GLN A 130 -3.44 -8.03 7.18
CA GLN A 130 -4.02 -9.19 6.48
C GLN A 130 -2.97 -10.22 6.00
N GLU A 131 -1.72 -9.80 5.84
CA GLU A 131 -0.60 -10.67 5.46
C GLU A 131 0.13 -11.22 6.69
N ASP A 132 0.36 -10.36 7.68
CA ASP A 132 1.17 -10.68 8.85
C ASP A 132 0.39 -11.46 9.91
N ALA A 133 -0.91 -11.17 10.09
CA ALA A 133 -1.75 -11.73 11.14
C ALA A 133 -3.20 -12.02 10.67
N PRO A 134 -3.40 -12.86 9.63
CA PRO A 134 -4.72 -13.09 9.03
C PRO A 134 -5.72 -13.71 10.01
N VAL A 135 -5.28 -14.59 10.90
CA VAL A 135 -6.14 -15.27 11.88
C VAL A 135 -6.65 -14.28 12.91
N GLU A 136 -5.75 -13.45 13.45
CA GLU A 136 -6.11 -12.43 14.44
C GLU A 136 -7.02 -11.36 13.83
N LEU A 137 -6.73 -10.94 12.59
CA LEU A 137 -7.62 -10.07 11.84
C LEU A 137 -9.02 -10.68 11.67
N GLY A 138 -9.10 -11.95 11.31
CA GLY A 138 -10.38 -12.67 11.18
C GLY A 138 -11.18 -12.68 12.49
N ARG A 139 -10.52 -12.86 13.64
CA ARG A 139 -11.15 -12.78 14.96
C ARG A 139 -11.70 -11.38 15.23
N VAL A 140 -10.91 -10.36 15.00
CA VAL A 140 -11.34 -8.95 15.18
C VAL A 140 -12.52 -8.60 14.28
N LEU A 141 -12.49 -9.01 13.02
CA LEU A 141 -13.62 -8.80 12.09
C LEU A 141 -14.90 -9.50 12.56
N GLY A 142 -14.78 -10.70 13.15
CA GLY A 142 -15.90 -11.42 13.78
C GLY A 142 -16.49 -10.67 14.96
N GLU A 143 -15.67 -10.06 15.82
CA GLU A 143 -16.12 -9.21 16.93
C GLU A 143 -16.86 -7.97 16.41
N ILE A 144 -16.30 -7.26 15.41
CA ILE A 144 -16.93 -6.08 14.82
C ILE A 144 -18.30 -6.44 14.24
N ALA A 145 -18.40 -7.54 13.51
CA ALA A 145 -19.66 -7.98 12.92
C ALA A 145 -20.70 -8.39 13.99
N GLY A 146 -20.24 -8.99 15.09
CA GLY A 146 -21.13 -9.38 16.21
C GLY A 146 -21.67 -8.21 17.03
N THR A 147 -20.98 -7.07 17.04
CA THR A 147 -21.44 -5.86 17.74
C THR A 147 -22.34 -4.96 16.90
N ALA A 148 -22.43 -5.21 15.59
CA ALA A 148 -23.25 -4.44 14.65
C ALA A 148 -24.70 -4.95 14.52
N SER A 149 -25.16 -5.86 15.40
CA SER A 149 -26.51 -6.48 15.39
C SER A 149 -27.44 -5.86 16.37
#